data_ed2aa122a9f9c5a42249c626e89df6e8
#
_entry.id   ed2aa122a9f9c5a42249c626e89df6e8
#
_cell.length_a   1.000
_cell.length_b   1.000
_cell.length_c   1.000
_cell.angle_alpha   90.00
_cell.angle_beta   90.00
_cell.angle_gamma   90.00
#
_symmetry.space_group_name_H-M   'P 1'
#
loop_
_entity.id
_entity.type
_entity.pdbx_description
1 polymer ?
#
loop_
_entity_poly.entity_id
_entity_poly.type
_entity_poly.pdbx_seq_one_letter_code
_entity_poly.pdbx_strand_id
1 'polypeptide(L)'
;NASILNGALELLPESLSTMSDAEIDQAILNASILNGALELLPESLSTMAIIPLQMKLVYRVGKSYGFELDRGHIKDFLATLGVGLTSQYLEQAGRKLLGGLLGKIGGGFLRGLGKQAVSSGMSFASTYALGHVARRYYAGGRSFSSEMLRSSFDSMLGEAKSLHRRYLPEIQARARTLDSAKIIDMVRQG
;
A
#
# COMPACT_ATOMS: atom_id res chain seq x y z
N ASN A 1 21.42 -10.34 34.86
CA ASN A 1 20.07 -9.80 34.52
C ASN A 1 19.97 -9.29 33.08
N ALA A 2 21.08 -8.89 32.43
CA ALA A 2 21.10 -8.54 30.98
C ALA A 2 20.88 -9.76 30.07
N SER A 3 21.28 -10.94 30.51
CA SER A 3 21.16 -12.18 29.76
C SER A 3 19.69 -12.69 29.64
N ILE A 4 18.86 -12.37 30.63
CA ILE A 4 17.42 -12.74 30.64
C ILE A 4 16.63 -11.80 29.74
N LEU A 5 17.02 -10.52 29.67
CA LEU A 5 16.42 -9.53 28.77
C LEU A 5 16.73 -9.80 27.29
N ASN A 6 17.95 -10.26 26.98
CA ASN A 6 18.30 -10.66 25.61
C ASN A 6 17.56 -11.93 25.16
N GLY A 7 17.42 -12.91 26.04
CA GLY A 7 16.64 -14.13 25.72
C GLY A 7 15.14 -13.86 25.54
N ALA A 8 14.58 -12.86 26.23
CA ALA A 8 13.19 -12.45 26.06
C ALA A 8 12.94 -11.70 24.76
N LEU A 9 13.95 -10.96 24.25
CA LEU A 9 13.84 -10.27 22.95
C LEU A 9 13.87 -11.24 21.77
N GLU A 10 14.61 -12.36 21.88
CA GLU A 10 14.67 -13.40 20.85
C GLU A 10 13.38 -14.24 20.76
N LEU A 11 12.58 -14.25 21.81
CA LEU A 11 11.29 -14.98 21.86
C LEU A 11 10.08 -14.13 21.47
N LEU A 12 10.28 -12.83 21.20
CA LEU A 12 9.21 -12.00 20.67
C LEU A 12 8.97 -12.37 19.21
N PRO A 13 7.73 -12.62 18.79
CA PRO A 13 7.44 -12.85 17.38
C PRO A 13 7.95 -11.66 16.56
N GLU A 14 8.51 -11.93 15.38
CA GLU A 14 9.09 -10.92 14.47
C GLU A 14 8.18 -9.70 14.24
N SER A 15 6.88 -9.84 14.53
CA SER A 15 5.88 -8.78 14.51
C SER A 15 6.07 -7.66 15.54
N LEU A 16 6.92 -7.84 16.55
CA LEU A 16 7.15 -6.88 17.64
C LEU A 16 8.56 -6.28 17.65
N SER A 17 9.47 -6.77 16.79
CA SER A 17 10.78 -6.14 16.62
C SER A 17 10.65 -4.84 15.83
N THR A 18 11.26 -3.77 16.32
CA THR A 18 11.39 -2.52 15.56
C THR A 18 12.27 -2.78 14.34
N MET A 19 11.74 -2.54 13.15
CA MET A 19 12.51 -2.64 11.91
C MET A 19 13.55 -1.54 11.86
N SER A 20 14.73 -1.85 11.34
CA SER A 20 15.74 -0.83 11.00
C SER A 20 15.25 0.04 9.82
N ASP A 21 15.84 1.20 9.65
CA ASP A 21 15.52 2.09 8.52
C ASP A 21 15.71 1.40 7.17
N ALA A 22 16.76 0.61 7.02
CA ALA A 22 17.01 -0.17 5.79
C ALA A 22 15.94 -1.24 5.55
N GLU A 23 15.47 -1.90 6.60
CA GLU A 23 14.38 -2.89 6.52
C GLU A 23 13.05 -2.22 6.17
N ILE A 24 12.78 -1.03 6.69
CA ILE A 24 11.60 -0.25 6.34
C ILE A 24 11.65 0.14 4.87
N ASP A 25 12.77 0.65 4.37
CA ASP A 25 12.94 1.01 2.96
C ASP A 25 12.75 -0.19 2.04
N GLN A 26 13.30 -1.35 2.41
CA GLN A 26 13.12 -2.58 1.66
C GLN A 26 11.67 -3.06 1.69
N ALA A 27 10.98 -2.93 2.82
CA ALA A 27 9.57 -3.27 2.94
C ALA A 27 8.69 -2.37 2.06
N ILE A 28 9.00 -1.07 1.99
CA ILE A 28 8.32 -0.12 1.11
C ILE A 28 8.53 -0.49 -0.36
N LEU A 29 9.75 -0.78 -0.76
CA LEU A 29 10.07 -1.18 -2.13
C LEU A 29 9.35 -2.49 -2.51
N ASN A 30 9.41 -3.50 -1.66
CA ASN A 30 8.75 -4.79 -1.88
C ASN A 30 7.23 -4.64 -2.00
N ALA A 31 6.60 -3.83 -1.14
CA ALA A 31 5.17 -3.54 -1.23
C ALA A 31 4.82 -2.78 -2.52
N SER A 32 5.69 -1.88 -2.96
CA SER A 32 5.52 -1.11 -4.20
C SER A 32 5.60 -2.01 -5.44
N ILE A 33 6.57 -2.91 -5.47
CA ILE A 33 6.73 -3.91 -6.54
C ILE A 33 5.51 -4.85 -6.55
N LEU A 34 5.07 -5.31 -5.39
CA LEU A 34 3.88 -6.17 -5.27
C LEU A 34 2.62 -5.47 -5.79
N ASN A 35 2.37 -4.24 -5.37
CA ASN A 35 1.19 -3.49 -5.84
C ASN A 35 1.29 -3.12 -7.33
N GLY A 36 2.49 -2.84 -7.83
CA GLY A 36 2.73 -2.70 -9.26
C GLY A 36 2.44 -3.98 -10.05
N ALA A 37 2.81 -5.13 -9.50
CA ALA A 37 2.51 -6.45 -10.07
C ALA A 37 1.00 -6.76 -10.07
N LEU A 38 0.30 -6.43 -8.98
CA LEU A 38 -1.16 -6.58 -8.88
C LEU A 38 -1.89 -5.76 -9.94
N GLU A 39 -1.39 -4.58 -10.26
CA GLU A 39 -1.95 -3.73 -11.32
C GLU A 39 -1.92 -4.37 -12.70
N LEU A 40 -0.98 -5.29 -12.95
CA LEU A 40 -0.88 -6.06 -14.21
C LEU A 40 -1.84 -7.24 -14.29
N LEU A 41 -2.50 -7.59 -13.20
CA LEU A 41 -3.46 -8.70 -13.13
C LEU A 41 -4.88 -8.23 -13.49
N PRO A 42 -5.84 -9.16 -13.71
CA PRO A 42 -7.24 -8.80 -13.93
C PRO A 42 -7.79 -7.88 -12.84
N GLU A 43 -8.58 -6.89 -13.23
CA GLU A 43 -9.09 -5.80 -12.38
C GLU A 43 -9.73 -6.24 -11.05
N SER A 44 -10.46 -7.35 -11.05
CA SER A 44 -11.15 -7.84 -9.85
C SER A 44 -10.19 -8.18 -8.71
N LEU A 45 -9.00 -8.69 -9.01
CA LEU A 45 -7.99 -9.05 -8.01
C LEU A 45 -7.19 -7.83 -7.55
N SER A 46 -6.80 -6.97 -8.49
CA SER A 46 -6.01 -5.78 -8.17
C SER A 46 -6.79 -4.80 -7.29
N THR A 47 -8.04 -4.54 -7.63
CA THR A 47 -8.93 -3.64 -6.89
C THR A 47 -9.15 -4.07 -5.44
N MET A 48 -9.28 -5.39 -5.21
CA MET A 48 -9.51 -5.94 -3.86
C MET A 48 -8.26 -5.95 -2.97
N ALA A 49 -7.07 -5.96 -3.55
CA ALA A 49 -5.84 -6.23 -2.82
C ALA A 49 -4.97 -4.98 -2.60
N ILE A 50 -4.93 -4.03 -3.52
CA ILE A 50 -4.00 -2.89 -3.47
C ILE A 50 -4.22 -2.03 -2.23
N ILE A 51 -5.44 -1.60 -1.94
CA ILE A 51 -5.72 -0.75 -0.77
C ILE A 51 -5.47 -1.46 0.56
N PRO A 52 -5.95 -2.69 0.80
CA PRO A 52 -5.60 -3.43 2.00
C PRO A 52 -4.09 -3.58 2.21
N LEU A 53 -3.31 -3.82 1.17
CA LEU A 53 -1.86 -3.94 1.26
C LEU A 53 -1.17 -2.60 1.53
N GLN A 54 -1.69 -1.50 0.99
CA GLN A 54 -1.24 -0.15 1.35
C GLN A 54 -1.53 0.17 2.83
N MET A 55 -2.69 -0.21 3.34
CA MET A 55 -3.04 -0.04 4.75
C MET A 55 -2.09 -0.85 5.65
N LYS A 56 -1.78 -2.09 5.29
CA LYS A 56 -0.78 -2.91 6.00
C LYS A 56 0.59 -2.27 6.03
N LEU A 57 1.03 -1.70 4.91
CA LEU A 57 2.31 -1.00 4.83
C LEU A 57 2.37 0.16 5.83
N VAL A 58 1.35 1.01 5.85
CA VAL A 58 1.26 2.14 6.80
C VAL A 58 1.26 1.63 8.25
N TYR A 59 0.49 0.58 8.54
CA TYR A 59 0.46 -0.04 9.86
C TYR A 59 1.85 -0.53 10.30
N ARG A 60 2.54 -1.28 9.45
CA ARG A 60 3.89 -1.80 9.73
C ARG A 60 4.90 -0.68 9.96
N VAL A 61 4.87 0.34 9.12
CA VAL A 61 5.75 1.51 9.26
C VAL A 61 5.48 2.24 10.56
N GLY A 62 4.23 2.56 10.86
CA GLY A 62 3.87 3.24 12.11
C GLY A 62 4.24 2.43 13.35
N LYS A 63 4.01 1.13 13.33
CA LYS A 63 4.37 0.23 14.42
C LYS A 63 5.88 0.16 14.64
N SER A 64 6.67 0.21 13.59
CA SER A 64 8.15 0.24 13.68
C SER A 64 8.67 1.48 14.41
N TYR A 65 7.91 2.56 14.44
CA TYR A 65 8.21 3.77 15.20
C TYR A 65 7.46 3.86 16.55
N GLY A 66 6.83 2.76 16.99
CA GLY A 66 6.17 2.66 18.29
C GLY A 66 4.74 3.20 18.34
N PHE A 67 4.10 3.45 17.20
CA PHE A 67 2.71 3.92 17.14
C PHE A 67 1.72 2.76 17.09
N GLU A 68 0.73 2.80 17.96
CA GLU A 68 -0.45 1.91 17.88
C GLU A 68 -1.48 2.55 16.96
N LEU A 69 -1.71 1.91 15.83
CA LEU A 69 -2.61 2.41 14.79
C LEU A 69 -3.82 1.48 14.64
N ASP A 70 -5.00 2.04 14.65
CA ASP A 70 -6.21 1.36 14.24
C ASP A 70 -6.55 1.61 12.75
N ARG A 71 -7.56 0.92 12.25
CA ARG A 71 -8.03 1.08 10.87
C ARG A 71 -8.48 2.50 10.55
N GLY A 72 -9.10 3.19 11.52
CA GLY A 72 -9.59 4.56 11.35
C GLY A 72 -8.45 5.53 11.11
N HIS A 73 -7.41 5.47 11.93
CA HIS A 73 -6.22 6.30 11.78
C HIS A 73 -5.52 6.07 10.44
N ILE A 74 -5.43 4.82 9.99
CA ILE A 74 -4.80 4.48 8.72
C ILE A 74 -5.64 5.00 7.54
N LYS A 75 -6.96 4.83 7.58
CA LYS A 75 -7.87 5.37 6.55
C LYS A 75 -7.81 6.88 6.47
N ASP A 76 -7.78 7.56 7.60
CA ASP A 76 -7.66 9.02 7.67
C ASP A 76 -6.33 9.50 7.09
N PHE A 77 -5.24 8.78 7.36
CA PHE A 77 -3.94 9.06 6.78
C PHE A 77 -3.96 8.92 5.25
N LEU A 78 -4.49 7.82 4.73
CA LEU A 78 -4.62 7.62 3.28
C LEU A 78 -5.52 8.69 2.63
N ALA A 79 -6.64 9.01 3.26
CA ALA A 79 -7.57 10.05 2.79
C ALA A 79 -6.91 11.43 2.75
N THR A 80 -6.11 11.76 3.76
CA THR A 80 -5.35 13.02 3.81
C THR A 80 -4.39 13.15 2.63
N LEU A 81 -3.79 12.07 2.20
CA LEU A 81 -2.90 12.03 1.03
C LEU A 81 -3.64 12.00 -0.32
N GLY A 82 -4.96 11.88 -0.30
CA GLY A 82 -5.76 11.73 -1.51
C GLY A 82 -5.88 10.29 -2.03
N VAL A 83 -5.20 9.33 -1.43
CA VAL A 83 -5.29 7.90 -1.79
C VAL A 83 -6.68 7.35 -1.45
N GLY A 84 -7.30 7.85 -0.37
CA GLY A 84 -8.63 7.45 0.05
C GLY A 84 -9.77 7.90 -0.90
N LEU A 85 -9.58 8.93 -1.69
CA LEU A 85 -10.56 9.33 -2.71
C LEU A 85 -10.71 8.26 -3.78
N THR A 86 -9.64 7.58 -4.13
CA THR A 86 -9.66 6.43 -5.04
C THR A 86 -10.36 5.24 -4.39
N SER A 87 -10.20 5.02 -3.07
CA SER A 87 -10.86 3.93 -2.36
C SER A 87 -12.37 4.16 -2.19
N GLN A 88 -12.82 5.40 -1.98
CA GLN A 88 -14.25 5.72 -1.96
C GLN A 88 -14.91 5.46 -3.32
N TYR A 89 -14.22 5.76 -4.41
CA TYR A 89 -14.65 5.38 -5.75
C TYR A 89 -14.75 3.88 -5.92
N LEU A 90 -13.77 3.13 -5.40
CA LEU A 90 -13.72 1.67 -5.45
C LEU A 90 -14.77 1.03 -4.52
N GLU A 91 -15.01 1.60 -3.33
CA GLU A 91 -16.08 1.15 -2.44
C GLU A 91 -17.48 1.42 -3.03
N GLN A 92 -17.67 2.57 -3.65
CA GLN A 92 -18.93 2.90 -4.35
C GLN A 92 -19.12 2.01 -5.57
N ALA A 93 -18.08 1.76 -6.34
CA ALA A 93 -18.11 0.83 -7.46
C ALA A 93 -18.37 -0.61 -6.98
N GLY A 94 -17.74 -1.03 -5.89
CA GLY A 94 -17.97 -2.34 -5.26
C GLY A 94 -19.40 -2.50 -4.74
N ARG A 95 -19.97 -1.49 -4.09
CA ARG A 95 -21.38 -1.49 -3.65
C ARG A 95 -22.36 -1.52 -4.83
N LYS A 96 -22.05 -0.82 -5.91
CA LYS A 96 -22.85 -0.86 -7.15
C LYS A 96 -22.73 -2.21 -7.87
N LEU A 97 -21.56 -2.85 -7.81
CA LEU A 97 -21.35 -4.22 -8.31
C LEU A 97 -22.20 -5.25 -7.55
N LEU A 98 -22.25 -5.15 -6.23
CA LEU A 98 -23.08 -6.01 -5.39
C LEU A 98 -24.58 -5.74 -5.53
N GLY A 99 -24.95 -4.52 -5.96
CA GLY A 99 -26.34 -4.12 -6.19
C GLY A 99 -26.94 -4.51 -7.55
N GLY A 100 -26.23 -5.27 -8.38
CA GLY A 100 -26.76 -5.81 -9.65
C GLY A 100 -26.91 -4.79 -10.79
N LEU A 101 -26.53 -3.53 -10.60
CA LEU A 101 -26.63 -2.46 -11.60
C LEU A 101 -25.50 -2.43 -12.63
N LEU A 102 -24.47 -3.25 -12.46
CA LEU A 102 -23.22 -3.18 -13.21
C LEU A 102 -23.10 -4.13 -14.39
N GLY A 103 -24.11 -4.95 -14.62
CA GLY A 103 -24.13 -5.82 -15.82
C GLY A 103 -24.16 -5.05 -17.15
N LYS A 104 -24.58 -3.78 -17.15
CA LYS A 104 -24.77 -3.00 -18.40
C LYS A 104 -24.05 -1.66 -18.50
N ILE A 105 -23.63 -1.02 -17.41
CA ILE A 105 -23.08 0.35 -17.44
C ILE A 105 -21.65 0.45 -16.88
N GLY A 106 -21.27 -0.42 -15.95
CA GLY A 106 -19.99 -0.31 -15.23
C GLY A 106 -18.79 -0.95 -15.93
N GLY A 107 -19.00 -1.92 -16.79
CA GLY A 107 -17.90 -2.67 -17.42
C GLY A 107 -17.03 -1.85 -18.37
N GLY A 108 -17.60 -0.81 -19.01
CA GLY A 108 -16.85 0.07 -19.92
C GLY A 108 -16.07 1.17 -19.18
N PHE A 109 -16.68 1.75 -18.15
CA PHE A 109 -16.05 2.84 -17.36
C PHE A 109 -14.92 2.32 -16.48
N LEU A 110 -15.14 1.21 -15.77
CA LEU A 110 -14.09 0.56 -14.97
C LEU A 110 -12.99 -0.05 -15.84
N ARG A 111 -13.31 -0.60 -17.01
CA ARG A 111 -12.31 -1.04 -18.00
C ARG A 111 -11.48 0.12 -18.54
N GLY A 112 -12.06 1.29 -18.76
CA GLY A 112 -11.35 2.46 -19.23
C GLY A 112 -10.40 3.03 -18.17
N LEU A 113 -10.86 3.16 -16.93
CA LEU A 113 -10.05 3.62 -15.80
C LEU A 113 -8.99 2.58 -15.41
N GLY A 114 -9.35 1.29 -15.39
CA GLY A 114 -8.43 0.20 -15.10
C GLY A 114 -7.30 0.08 -16.11
N LYS A 115 -7.60 0.16 -17.41
CA LYS A 115 -6.58 0.10 -18.47
C LYS A 115 -5.62 1.29 -18.43
N GLN A 116 -6.09 2.49 -18.16
CA GLN A 116 -5.22 3.66 -18.00
C GLN A 116 -4.41 3.62 -16.73
N ALA A 117 -4.97 3.16 -15.61
CA ALA A 117 -4.26 2.96 -14.36
C ALA A 117 -3.19 1.85 -14.50
N VAL A 118 -3.55 0.71 -15.11
CA VAL A 118 -2.67 -0.44 -15.32
C VAL A 118 -1.43 -0.12 -16.17
N SER A 119 -1.57 0.77 -17.15
CA SER A 119 -0.43 1.18 -17.99
C SER A 119 0.43 2.28 -17.40
N SER A 120 -0.01 2.93 -16.31
CA SER A 120 0.62 4.16 -15.79
C SER A 120 1.66 3.92 -14.69
N GLY A 121 1.72 2.74 -14.09
CA GLY A 121 2.56 2.46 -12.94
C GLY A 121 2.12 3.18 -11.66
N MET A 122 0.87 3.60 -11.61
CA MET A 122 0.34 4.41 -10.50
C MET A 122 0.30 3.64 -9.18
N SER A 123 0.01 2.34 -9.20
CA SER A 123 -0.02 1.53 -7.97
C SER A 123 1.36 1.35 -7.35
N PHE A 124 2.39 1.17 -8.16
CA PHE A 124 3.78 1.20 -7.69
C PHE A 124 4.11 2.57 -7.09
N ALA A 125 3.87 3.63 -7.84
CA ALA A 125 4.25 4.98 -7.46
C ALA A 125 3.50 5.46 -6.22
N SER A 126 2.20 5.24 -6.12
CA SER A 126 1.40 5.63 -4.96
C SER A 126 1.78 4.85 -3.70
N THR A 127 2.08 3.56 -3.82
CA THR A 127 2.53 2.74 -2.69
C THR A 127 3.91 3.17 -2.21
N TYR A 128 4.83 3.44 -3.11
CA TYR A 128 6.17 3.94 -2.78
C TYR A 128 6.10 5.30 -2.07
N ALA A 129 5.36 6.24 -2.64
CA ALA A 129 5.17 7.56 -2.05
C ALA A 129 4.49 7.48 -0.67
N LEU A 130 3.44 6.67 -0.55
CA LEU A 130 2.72 6.43 0.71
C LEU A 130 3.64 5.89 1.80
N GLY A 131 4.45 4.89 1.49
CA GLY A 131 5.38 4.28 2.44
C GLY A 131 6.43 5.26 2.95
N HIS A 132 7.05 6.02 2.06
CA HIS A 132 8.07 7.00 2.43
C HIS A 132 7.52 8.21 3.18
N VAL A 133 6.33 8.69 2.83
CA VAL A 133 5.66 9.75 3.59
C VAL A 133 5.25 9.25 4.97
N ALA A 134 4.72 8.04 5.09
CA ALA A 134 4.42 7.41 6.38
C ALA A 134 5.68 7.30 7.24
N ARG A 135 6.79 6.84 6.67
CA ARG A 135 8.07 6.75 7.37
C ARG A 135 8.49 8.10 7.96
N ARG A 136 8.50 9.16 7.17
CA ARG A 136 8.88 10.50 7.60
C ARG A 136 7.92 11.04 8.68
N TYR A 137 6.64 10.82 8.49
CA TYR A 137 5.58 11.27 9.41
C TYR A 137 5.70 10.62 10.78
N TYR A 138 5.82 9.30 10.83
CA TYR A 138 5.94 8.58 12.10
C TYR A 138 7.32 8.76 12.74
N ALA A 139 8.40 8.77 11.97
CA ALA A 139 9.74 9.08 12.49
C ALA A 139 9.81 10.47 13.11
N GLY A 140 9.09 11.44 12.57
CA GLY A 140 8.98 12.82 13.09
C GLY A 140 7.93 12.99 14.19
N GLY A 141 7.39 11.92 14.77
CA GLY A 141 6.42 11.99 15.86
C GLY A 141 5.04 12.51 15.45
N ARG A 142 4.65 12.33 14.19
CA ARG A 142 3.35 12.77 13.64
C ARG A 142 3.18 14.28 13.61
N SER A 143 4.27 15.01 13.41
CA SER A 143 4.29 16.48 13.48
C SER A 143 3.90 17.20 12.18
N PHE A 144 3.68 16.47 11.08
CA PHE A 144 3.32 17.07 9.80
C PHE A 144 1.87 17.53 9.78
N SER A 145 1.62 18.75 9.26
CA SER A 145 0.28 19.18 8.91
C SER A 145 -0.28 18.41 7.70
N SER A 146 -1.58 18.47 7.49
CA SER A 146 -2.23 17.87 6.31
C SER A 146 -1.65 18.39 5.00
N GLU A 147 -1.31 19.67 4.94
CA GLU A 147 -0.67 20.30 3.77
C GLU A 147 0.74 19.79 3.53
N MET A 148 1.53 19.65 4.59
CA MET A 148 2.88 19.07 4.51
C MET A 148 2.84 17.62 4.05
N LEU A 149 1.89 16.83 4.53
CA LEU A 149 1.68 15.44 4.12
C LEU A 149 1.36 15.36 2.62
N ARG A 150 0.43 16.16 2.13
CA ARG A 150 0.05 16.19 0.71
C ARG A 150 1.21 16.62 -0.18
N SER A 151 1.89 17.70 0.18
CA SER A 151 3.04 18.21 -0.56
C SER A 151 4.18 17.18 -0.63
N SER A 152 4.46 16.51 0.49
CA SER A 152 5.45 15.44 0.54
C SER A 152 5.06 14.24 -0.31
N PHE A 153 3.77 13.88 -0.31
CA PHE A 153 3.25 12.80 -1.13
C PHE A 153 3.35 13.11 -2.62
N ASP A 154 2.95 14.28 -3.05
CA ASP A 154 3.00 14.70 -4.46
C ASP A 154 4.44 14.74 -4.98
N SER A 155 5.36 15.27 -4.19
CA SER A 155 6.80 15.29 -4.51
C SER A 155 7.35 13.87 -4.66
N MET A 156 7.07 12.99 -3.70
CA MET A 156 7.52 11.62 -3.72
C MET A 156 6.88 10.80 -4.84
N LEU A 157 5.62 11.10 -5.18
CA LEU A 157 4.90 10.46 -6.29
C LEU A 157 5.58 10.74 -7.64
N GLY A 158 6.06 11.98 -7.85
CA GLY A 158 6.83 12.35 -9.05
C GLY A 158 8.13 11.56 -9.16
N GLU A 159 8.86 11.42 -8.07
CA GLU A 159 10.09 10.61 -8.01
C GLU A 159 9.81 9.12 -8.24
N ALA A 160 8.77 8.59 -7.61
CA ALA A 160 8.37 7.19 -7.73
C ALA A 160 7.96 6.78 -9.15
N LYS A 161 7.38 7.68 -9.93
CA LYS A 161 7.06 7.43 -11.34
C LYS A 161 8.31 7.17 -12.19
N SER A 162 9.41 7.83 -11.87
CA SER A 162 10.70 7.57 -12.53
C SER A 162 11.28 6.21 -12.12
N LEU A 163 11.15 5.84 -10.85
CA LEU A 163 11.58 4.55 -10.33
C LEU A 163 10.78 3.38 -10.89
N HIS A 164 9.52 3.56 -11.20
CA HIS A 164 8.67 2.52 -11.79
C HIS A 164 9.32 1.90 -13.05
N ARG A 165 9.88 2.73 -13.91
CA ARG A 165 10.54 2.24 -15.14
C ARG A 165 11.74 1.35 -14.83
N ARG A 166 12.50 1.69 -13.80
CA ARG A 166 13.67 0.93 -13.35
C ARG A 166 13.29 -0.45 -12.82
N TYR A 167 12.18 -0.54 -12.10
CA TYR A 167 11.72 -1.76 -11.46
C TYR A 167 10.70 -2.56 -12.31
N LEU A 168 10.38 -2.10 -13.51
CA LEU A 168 9.41 -2.77 -14.37
C LEU A 168 9.72 -4.25 -14.64
N PRO A 169 10.96 -4.68 -14.89
CA PRO A 169 11.28 -6.10 -15.04
C PRO A 169 10.95 -6.92 -13.79
N GLU A 170 11.24 -6.40 -12.61
CA GLU A 170 10.93 -7.07 -11.32
C GLU A 170 9.42 -7.12 -11.07
N ILE A 171 8.71 -6.05 -11.39
CA ILE A 171 7.24 -5.98 -11.31
C ILE A 171 6.61 -7.04 -12.21
N GLN A 172 7.07 -7.16 -13.44
CA GLN A 172 6.59 -8.17 -14.40
C GLN A 172 6.91 -9.59 -13.93
N ALA A 173 8.11 -9.83 -13.42
CA ALA A 173 8.51 -11.12 -12.87
C ALA A 173 7.63 -11.49 -11.66
N ARG A 174 7.34 -10.53 -10.77
CA ARG A 174 6.47 -10.74 -9.61
C ARG A 174 5.04 -11.07 -10.03
N ALA A 175 4.50 -10.40 -11.03
CA ALA A 175 3.15 -10.65 -11.55
C ALA A 175 2.97 -12.09 -12.03
N ARG A 176 3.98 -12.70 -12.62
CA ARG A 176 3.95 -14.10 -13.07
C ARG A 176 3.87 -15.12 -11.92
N THR A 177 4.28 -14.74 -10.71
CA THR A 177 4.26 -15.62 -9.53
C THR A 177 2.97 -15.52 -8.73
N LEU A 178 2.11 -14.54 -9.00
CA LEU A 178 0.89 -14.29 -8.26
C LEU A 178 -0.28 -15.08 -8.83
N ASP A 179 -1.04 -15.72 -7.95
CA ASP A 179 -2.35 -16.31 -8.22
C ASP A 179 -3.40 -15.83 -7.23
N SER A 180 -4.67 -16.12 -7.50
CA SER A 180 -5.79 -15.68 -6.67
C SER A 180 -5.67 -16.12 -5.21
N ALA A 181 -5.22 -17.34 -4.97
CA ALA A 181 -5.09 -17.90 -3.62
C ALA A 181 -4.02 -17.15 -2.83
N LYS A 182 -2.87 -16.89 -3.42
CA LYS A 182 -1.78 -16.12 -2.80
C LYS A 182 -2.20 -14.69 -2.47
N ILE A 183 -2.93 -14.04 -3.37
CA ILE A 183 -3.42 -12.68 -3.16
C ILE A 183 -4.41 -12.63 -2.00
N ILE A 184 -5.36 -13.56 -1.95
CA ILE A 184 -6.33 -13.66 -0.86
C ILE A 184 -5.63 -13.88 0.48
N ASP A 185 -4.64 -14.77 0.52
CA ASP A 185 -3.85 -15.02 1.72
C ASP A 185 -3.09 -13.78 2.19
N MET A 186 -2.45 -13.05 1.28
CA MET A 186 -1.76 -11.81 1.62
C MET A 186 -2.69 -10.74 2.22
N VAL A 187 -3.93 -10.67 1.77
CA VAL A 187 -4.93 -9.73 2.30
C VAL A 187 -5.45 -10.18 3.67
N ARG A 188 -5.61 -11.49 3.88
CA ARG A 188 -6.15 -12.06 5.13
C ARG A 188 -5.15 -12.09 6.29
N GLN A 189 -3.87 -12.26 6.01
CA GLN A 189 -2.82 -12.39 7.03
C GLN A 189 -2.47 -11.08 7.77
N GLY A 190 -3.36 -10.09 7.80
CA GLY A 190 -3.18 -8.81 8.43
C GLY A 190 -4.03 -8.58 9.65
#